data_0749a392368d9ef4cb9fe1b7ead64a5d
#
_entry.id   0749a392368d9ef4cb9fe1b7ead64a5d
#
_cell.length_a   1.000
_cell.length_b   1.000
_cell.length_c   1.000
_cell.angle_alpha   90.00
_cell.angle_beta   90.00
_cell.angle_gamma   90.00
#
_symmetry.space_group_name_H-M   'P 1'
#
loop_
_entity.id
_entity.type
_entity.pdbx_description
1 polymer ?
#
loop_
_entity_poly.entity_id
_entity_poly.type
_entity_poly.pdbx_seq_one_letter_code
_entity_poly.pdbx_strand_id
1 'polypeptide(L)'
;MNYSKDYTALKKLFNSSETNKEFDTIELHDLDFESDSWAILPGTEEYRCDTHNVTLKEEFSFYTEIGTIDQNVHIKDIFVEENQRFNYQIIKPKGTNKAKKAVFLFHGFNEKDWSKYLPWAKAISDGTGSAIILFPIAFHMQRAPKQWSNIREMYKLSEHRKERFPNIVNSTLSNVAISMRLHAMPQRFIWSGLQTYYDVIQLIADIKKGNNEHIDKDFNFDIFAYSIGGFLAQILKLTNYKNYFENTKVCLFCSGATFNRLSPVSKFILDSEANVALYSYLVEHFDKMLEKDEVLRHYIQEDHLEGKTFSAMLDYQKMRKFREKQLKKYEQQIYAISLAKDEVIPSFEIMNTLKGAYREIDIRMDEMDFEYDYIHENPFPTNVSNSQQVDESFDKVFEKVCEFFNESIAK
;
A
#
# COMPACT_ATOMS: atom_id res chain seq x y z
N MET A 1 17.80 -7.19 -18.00
CA MET A 1 16.74 -8.19 -17.69
C MET A 1 15.73 -8.23 -18.81
N ASN A 2 15.09 -9.35 -19.14
CA ASN A 2 13.98 -9.35 -20.10
C ASN A 2 12.67 -9.31 -19.32
N TYR A 3 12.21 -8.13 -18.96
CA TYR A 3 11.04 -7.91 -18.10
C TYR A 3 9.78 -8.64 -18.60
N SER A 4 9.44 -8.49 -19.88
CA SER A 4 8.21 -9.08 -20.44
C SER A 4 8.23 -10.61 -20.42
N LYS A 5 9.39 -11.20 -20.66
CA LYS A 5 9.59 -12.66 -20.61
C LYS A 5 9.55 -13.16 -19.16
N ASP A 6 10.26 -12.50 -18.28
CA ASP A 6 10.29 -12.83 -16.85
C ASP A 6 8.92 -12.66 -16.20
N TYR A 7 8.17 -11.60 -16.56
CA TYR A 7 6.79 -11.42 -16.13
C TYR A 7 5.92 -12.64 -16.43
N THR A 8 5.95 -13.12 -17.68
CA THR A 8 5.12 -14.26 -18.10
C THR A 8 5.52 -15.54 -17.38
N ALA A 9 6.83 -15.80 -17.27
CA ALA A 9 7.34 -17.01 -16.63
C ALA A 9 7.09 -17.02 -15.12
N LEU A 10 7.37 -15.90 -14.44
CA LEU A 10 7.13 -15.75 -12.99
C LEU A 10 5.65 -15.84 -12.64
N LYS A 11 4.77 -15.22 -13.44
CA LYS A 11 3.33 -15.33 -13.24
C LYS A 11 2.85 -16.77 -13.34
N LYS A 12 3.35 -17.54 -14.30
CA LYS A 12 3.01 -18.96 -14.46
C LYS A 12 3.49 -19.78 -13.26
N LEU A 13 4.73 -19.56 -12.81
CA LEU A 13 5.31 -20.24 -11.66
C LEU A 13 4.55 -19.89 -10.37
N PHE A 14 4.27 -18.61 -10.14
CA PHE A 14 3.55 -18.15 -8.96
C PHE A 14 2.20 -18.83 -8.79
N ASN A 15 1.45 -18.99 -9.89
CA ASN A 15 0.14 -19.63 -9.90
C ASN A 15 0.20 -21.17 -10.03
N SER A 16 1.39 -21.77 -10.06
CA SER A 16 1.51 -23.22 -10.09
C SER A 16 1.24 -23.83 -8.71
N SER A 17 0.88 -25.12 -8.68
CA SER A 17 0.73 -25.92 -7.47
C SER A 17 2.04 -26.50 -6.96
N GLU A 18 3.17 -26.10 -7.53
CA GLU A 18 4.49 -26.60 -7.14
C GLU A 18 4.81 -26.15 -5.70
N THR A 19 5.33 -27.07 -4.89
CA THR A 19 5.77 -26.78 -3.51
C THR A 19 7.09 -26.03 -3.46
N ASN A 20 7.98 -26.29 -4.44
CA ASN A 20 9.26 -25.61 -4.59
C ASN A 20 9.19 -24.69 -5.82
N LYS A 21 8.95 -23.42 -5.61
CA LYS A 21 8.87 -22.42 -6.67
C LYS A 21 10.22 -21.76 -6.85
N GLU A 22 10.96 -22.18 -7.87
CA GLU A 22 12.27 -21.61 -8.20
C GLU A 22 12.27 -21.01 -9.60
N PHE A 23 12.88 -19.85 -9.75
CA PHE A 23 13.06 -19.19 -11.05
C PHE A 23 14.42 -18.51 -11.12
N ASP A 24 15.24 -18.95 -12.06
CA ASP A 24 16.58 -18.41 -12.31
C ASP A 24 17.41 -18.29 -11.02
N THR A 25 17.61 -17.12 -10.51
CA THR A 25 18.42 -16.78 -9.32
C THR A 25 17.64 -16.78 -8.01
N ILE A 26 16.33 -16.91 -8.05
CA ILE A 26 15.45 -16.74 -6.89
C ILE A 26 14.60 -17.96 -6.56
N GLU A 27 14.17 -18.05 -5.32
CA GLU A 27 13.16 -18.98 -4.82
C GLU A 27 12.00 -18.23 -4.15
N LEU A 28 10.78 -18.75 -4.29
CA LEU A 28 9.53 -18.15 -3.76
C LEU A 28 8.93 -19.05 -2.69
N HIS A 29 8.52 -18.43 -1.59
CA HIS A 29 7.88 -19.11 -0.46
C HIS A 29 6.57 -18.42 -0.11
N ASP A 30 5.51 -19.22 0.07
CA ASP A 30 4.21 -18.75 0.58
C ASP A 30 4.17 -19.02 2.09
N LEU A 31 3.84 -18.01 2.89
CA LEU A 31 3.77 -18.10 4.35
C LEU A 31 2.42 -17.60 4.85
N ASP A 32 1.89 -18.31 5.84
CA ASP A 32 0.65 -17.90 6.50
C ASP A 32 0.88 -16.74 7.46
N PHE A 33 -0.11 -15.85 7.55
CA PHE A 33 -0.15 -14.76 8.50
C PHE A 33 -1.54 -14.67 9.12
N GLU A 34 -1.59 -14.57 10.44
CA GLU A 34 -2.81 -14.29 11.21
C GLU A 34 -2.65 -12.89 11.83
N SER A 35 -3.54 -11.97 11.46
CA SER A 35 -3.53 -10.59 11.94
C SER A 35 -4.07 -10.53 13.36
N ASP A 36 -3.29 -9.95 14.29
CA ASP A 36 -3.75 -9.64 15.65
C ASP A 36 -4.56 -8.33 15.70
N SER A 37 -4.45 -7.52 14.63
CA SER A 37 -5.03 -6.16 14.58
C SER A 37 -6.39 -6.06 13.89
N TRP A 38 -7.01 -7.16 13.52
CA TRP A 38 -8.36 -7.16 12.94
C TRP A 38 -9.42 -6.58 13.89
N ALA A 39 -9.19 -6.65 15.20
CA ALA A 39 -10.13 -6.18 16.23
C ALA A 39 -10.31 -4.64 16.26
N ILE A 40 -9.46 -3.87 15.56
CA ILE A 40 -9.66 -2.42 15.44
C ILE A 40 -10.61 -2.04 14.29
N LEU A 41 -11.03 -3.00 13.48
CA LEU A 41 -11.86 -2.73 12.31
C LEU A 41 -13.31 -2.40 12.68
N PRO A 42 -14.01 -1.59 11.87
CA PRO A 42 -15.42 -1.27 12.06
C PRO A 42 -16.29 -2.53 12.19
N GLY A 43 -17.19 -2.50 13.15
CA GLY A 43 -18.11 -3.61 13.48
C GLY A 43 -17.71 -4.40 14.73
N THR A 44 -16.60 -4.08 15.36
CA THR A 44 -16.23 -4.53 16.71
C THR A 44 -17.13 -3.86 17.73
N GLU A 45 -17.60 -4.61 18.73
CA GLU A 45 -18.43 -4.05 19.83
C GLU A 45 -17.60 -3.24 20.83
N GLU A 46 -16.38 -3.70 21.09
CA GLU A 46 -15.44 -3.06 22.01
C GLU A 46 -14.06 -2.96 21.37
N TYR A 47 -13.54 -1.75 21.33
CA TYR A 47 -12.18 -1.43 20.85
C TYR A 47 -11.26 -1.31 22.06
N ARG A 48 -10.27 -2.16 22.13
CA ARG A 48 -9.29 -2.12 23.22
C ARG A 48 -7.97 -1.52 22.74
N CYS A 49 -7.57 -0.45 23.39
CA CYS A 49 -6.23 0.12 23.22
C CYS A 49 -5.33 -0.27 24.38
N ASP A 50 -4.39 -1.18 24.14
CA ASP A 50 -3.43 -1.62 25.17
C ASP A 50 -2.41 -0.51 25.51
N THR A 51 -2.12 0.40 24.58
CA THR A 51 -1.20 1.52 24.81
C THR A 51 -1.70 2.44 25.93
N HIS A 52 -3.00 2.74 25.95
CA HIS A 52 -3.61 3.64 26.94
C HIS A 52 -4.42 2.88 28.01
N ASN A 53 -4.52 1.55 27.91
CA ASN A 53 -5.32 0.71 28.79
C ASN A 53 -6.79 1.18 28.89
N VAL A 54 -7.39 1.53 27.75
CA VAL A 54 -8.79 1.94 27.65
C VAL A 54 -9.56 0.99 26.75
N THR A 55 -10.86 0.84 27.04
CA THR A 55 -11.81 0.15 26.19
C THR A 55 -12.87 1.15 25.75
N LEU A 56 -13.03 1.29 24.44
CA LEU A 56 -13.98 2.18 23.80
C LEU A 56 -15.11 1.35 23.20
N LYS A 57 -16.34 1.86 23.23
CA LYS A 57 -17.50 1.23 22.61
C LYS A 57 -17.91 1.97 21.37
N GLU A 58 -18.32 1.24 20.35
CA GLU A 58 -18.90 1.85 19.17
C GLU A 58 -20.30 2.39 19.51
N GLU A 59 -20.41 3.73 19.61
CA GLU A 59 -21.71 4.40 19.80
C GLU A 59 -22.45 4.62 18.47
N PHE A 60 -21.76 4.47 17.35
CA PHE A 60 -22.26 4.79 16.02
C PHE A 60 -22.70 3.52 15.28
N SER A 61 -24.00 3.43 15.00
CA SER A 61 -24.54 2.40 14.11
C SER A 61 -24.20 2.76 12.66
N PHE A 62 -23.04 2.35 12.19
CA PHE A 62 -22.53 2.60 10.81
C PHE A 62 -23.46 2.07 9.70
N TYR A 63 -24.51 1.33 10.04
CA TYR A 63 -25.32 0.57 9.08
C TYR A 63 -26.68 1.17 8.77
N THR A 64 -27.09 2.26 9.43
CA THR A 64 -28.46 2.78 9.33
C THR A 64 -28.67 3.84 8.28
N GLU A 65 -27.65 4.53 7.79
CA GLU A 65 -27.86 5.70 6.91
C GLU A 65 -27.59 5.44 5.42
N ILE A 66 -26.93 4.35 5.05
CA ILE A 66 -26.59 4.08 3.66
C ILE A 66 -27.41 2.91 3.16
N GLY A 67 -28.43 3.22 2.36
CA GLY A 67 -29.33 2.25 1.77
C GLY A 67 -28.57 1.04 1.21
N THR A 68 -28.96 -0.13 1.65
CA THR A 68 -28.44 -1.43 1.24
C THR A 68 -28.50 -1.57 -0.28
N ILE A 69 -27.37 -1.45 -0.96
CA ILE A 69 -27.29 -1.70 -2.40
C ILE A 69 -27.07 -3.18 -2.67
N ASP A 70 -26.29 -3.86 -1.84
CA ASP A 70 -26.12 -5.30 -1.86
C ASP A 70 -25.58 -5.81 -0.54
N GLN A 71 -26.20 -6.82 0.04
CA GLN A 71 -25.76 -7.43 1.30
C GLN A 71 -24.36 -8.05 1.20
N ASN A 72 -23.94 -8.49 0.02
CA ASN A 72 -22.65 -9.14 -0.22
C ASN A 72 -21.44 -8.17 -0.18
N VAL A 73 -21.67 -6.86 -0.34
CA VAL A 73 -20.63 -5.83 -0.26
C VAL A 73 -20.57 -5.18 1.14
N HIS A 74 -21.60 -5.40 1.96
CA HIS A 74 -21.78 -4.80 3.29
C HIS A 74 -21.45 -5.74 4.44
N ILE A 75 -20.62 -6.76 4.21
CA ILE A 75 -20.07 -7.58 5.30
C ILE A 75 -19.32 -6.64 6.26
N LYS A 76 -19.57 -6.78 7.56
CA LYS A 76 -18.77 -6.12 8.59
C LYS A 76 -17.30 -6.49 8.38
N ASP A 77 -16.42 -5.52 8.44
CA ASP A 77 -14.99 -5.72 8.17
C ASP A 77 -14.38 -6.80 9.06
N ILE A 78 -14.84 -6.91 10.31
CA ILE A 78 -14.42 -7.94 11.27
C ILE A 78 -14.83 -9.37 10.90
N PHE A 79 -15.72 -9.56 9.93
CA PHE A 79 -16.15 -10.90 9.48
C PHE A 79 -15.51 -11.30 8.15
N VAL A 80 -14.59 -10.51 7.63
CA VAL A 80 -13.82 -10.86 6.44
C VAL A 80 -12.65 -11.75 6.84
N GLU A 81 -12.85 -13.06 6.82
CA GLU A 81 -11.85 -14.05 7.22
C GLU A 81 -10.56 -13.93 6.42
N GLU A 82 -10.66 -13.64 5.12
CA GLU A 82 -9.52 -13.45 4.23
C GLU A 82 -8.64 -12.27 4.66
N ASN A 83 -9.21 -11.27 5.35
CA ASN A 83 -8.44 -10.15 5.87
C ASN A 83 -7.81 -10.42 7.24
N GLN A 84 -8.29 -11.45 7.95
CA GLN A 84 -7.73 -11.89 9.23
C GLN A 84 -6.61 -12.91 9.04
N ARG A 85 -6.81 -13.87 8.11
CA ARG A 85 -5.88 -14.96 7.81
C ARG A 85 -5.58 -14.98 6.33
N PHE A 86 -4.34 -14.73 5.99
CA PHE A 86 -3.90 -14.61 4.61
C PHE A 86 -2.45 -15.07 4.43
N ASN A 87 -2.03 -15.19 3.18
CA ASN A 87 -0.64 -15.49 2.87
C ASN A 87 0.12 -14.23 2.48
N TYR A 88 1.39 -14.16 2.87
CA TYR A 88 2.37 -13.26 2.30
C TYR A 88 3.48 -14.08 1.65
N GLN A 89 4.27 -13.46 0.79
CA GLN A 89 5.30 -14.18 0.06
C GLN A 89 6.69 -13.64 0.40
N ILE A 90 7.66 -14.54 0.43
CA ILE A 90 9.08 -14.21 0.47
C ILE A 90 9.74 -14.70 -0.81
N ILE A 91 10.38 -13.78 -1.53
CA ILE A 91 11.26 -14.07 -2.65
C ILE A 91 12.69 -13.83 -2.17
N LYS A 92 13.57 -14.81 -2.28
CA LYS A 92 14.96 -14.67 -1.83
C LYS A 92 15.95 -15.30 -2.81
N PRO A 93 17.23 -14.89 -2.79
CA PRO A 93 18.26 -15.54 -3.61
C PRO A 93 18.38 -17.03 -3.29
N LYS A 94 18.47 -17.85 -4.33
CA LYS A 94 18.64 -19.31 -4.19
C LYS A 94 19.83 -19.67 -3.32
N GLY A 95 19.65 -20.70 -2.50
CA GLY A 95 20.68 -21.21 -1.62
C GLY A 95 20.94 -20.36 -0.38
N THR A 96 20.18 -19.25 -0.19
CA THR A 96 20.23 -18.49 1.05
C THR A 96 19.40 -19.20 2.12
N ASN A 97 20.01 -19.61 3.22
CA ASN A 97 19.27 -20.24 4.32
C ASN A 97 18.32 -19.22 4.96
N LYS A 98 18.85 -18.29 5.78
CA LYS A 98 18.10 -17.16 6.33
C LYS A 98 18.70 -15.84 5.85
N ALA A 99 17.88 -15.01 5.22
CA ALA A 99 18.33 -13.73 4.70
C ALA A 99 18.54 -12.70 5.83
N LYS A 100 19.70 -12.05 5.84
CA LYS A 100 20.04 -10.97 6.80
C LYS A 100 19.63 -9.59 6.32
N LYS A 101 19.24 -9.47 5.05
CA LYS A 101 18.71 -8.25 4.46
C LYS A 101 17.36 -8.57 3.82
N ALA A 102 16.39 -7.69 4.02
CA ALA A 102 15.09 -7.81 3.39
C ALA A 102 14.63 -6.47 2.81
N VAL A 103 13.72 -6.51 1.85
CA VAL A 103 12.99 -5.34 1.36
C VAL A 103 11.50 -5.65 1.42
N PHE A 104 10.74 -4.87 2.18
CA PHE A 104 9.29 -4.92 2.10
C PHE A 104 8.84 -4.29 0.79
N LEU A 105 8.01 -4.99 0.03
CA LEU A 105 7.40 -4.46 -1.18
C LEU A 105 5.91 -4.24 -0.92
N PHE A 106 5.48 -2.96 -0.96
CA PHE A 106 4.09 -2.56 -0.83
C PHE A 106 3.50 -2.17 -2.19
N HIS A 107 2.35 -2.77 -2.50
CA HIS A 107 1.67 -2.64 -3.79
C HIS A 107 0.76 -1.41 -3.89
N GLY A 108 0.23 -1.15 -5.10
CA GLY A 108 -0.71 -0.08 -5.39
C GLY A 108 -2.15 -0.39 -4.95
N PHE A 109 -3.00 0.64 -5.03
CA PHE A 109 -4.42 0.53 -4.65
C PHE A 109 -5.20 -0.39 -5.61
N ASN A 110 -6.13 -1.17 -5.04
CA ASN A 110 -7.01 -2.10 -5.75
C ASN A 110 -6.30 -3.17 -6.60
N GLU A 111 -5.05 -3.48 -6.29
CA GLU A 111 -4.34 -4.59 -6.93
C GLU A 111 -4.99 -5.93 -6.59
N LYS A 112 -5.01 -6.84 -7.57
CA LYS A 112 -5.69 -8.14 -7.45
C LYS A 112 -4.74 -9.30 -7.21
N ASP A 113 -3.49 -9.20 -7.70
CA ASP A 113 -2.45 -10.21 -7.55
C ASP A 113 -1.04 -9.61 -7.62
N TRP A 114 -0.06 -10.44 -7.35
CA TRP A 114 1.35 -10.04 -7.34
C TRP A 114 2.03 -10.05 -8.71
N SER A 115 1.35 -10.46 -9.79
CA SER A 115 1.98 -10.71 -11.10
C SER A 115 2.87 -9.57 -11.59
N LYS A 116 2.41 -8.32 -11.45
CA LYS A 116 3.17 -7.11 -11.83
C LYS A 116 4.45 -6.95 -11.02
N TYR A 117 4.41 -7.32 -9.77
CA TYR A 117 5.48 -7.09 -8.78
C TYR A 117 6.54 -8.21 -8.75
N LEU A 118 6.24 -9.39 -9.29
CA LEU A 118 7.19 -10.50 -9.28
C LEU A 118 8.52 -10.17 -9.99
N PRO A 119 8.54 -9.63 -11.23
CA PRO A 119 9.78 -9.20 -11.85
C PRO A 119 10.46 -8.02 -11.13
N TRP A 120 9.69 -7.13 -10.48
CA TRP A 120 10.24 -6.05 -9.65
C TRP A 120 10.99 -6.62 -8.45
N ALA A 121 10.34 -7.56 -7.75
CA ALA A 121 10.95 -8.26 -6.63
C ALA A 121 12.22 -9.02 -7.03
N LYS A 122 12.19 -9.72 -8.19
CA LYS A 122 13.39 -10.38 -8.74
C LYS A 122 14.51 -9.38 -8.99
N ALA A 123 14.23 -8.27 -9.68
CA ALA A 123 15.23 -7.25 -9.98
C ALA A 123 15.87 -6.67 -8.72
N ILE A 124 15.07 -6.35 -7.68
CA ILE A 124 15.59 -5.87 -6.40
C ILE A 124 16.40 -6.96 -5.70
N SER A 125 15.91 -8.20 -5.67
CA SER A 125 16.63 -9.33 -5.06
C SER A 125 17.99 -9.57 -5.72
N ASP A 126 18.03 -9.61 -7.05
CA ASP A 126 19.25 -9.80 -7.83
C ASP A 126 20.25 -8.65 -7.63
N GLY A 127 19.78 -7.41 -7.64
CA GLY A 127 20.63 -6.22 -7.54
C GLY A 127 21.13 -5.91 -6.13
N THR A 128 20.47 -6.42 -5.08
CA THR A 128 20.80 -6.10 -3.68
C THR A 128 21.22 -7.32 -2.85
N GLY A 129 20.94 -8.54 -3.32
CA GLY A 129 21.10 -9.77 -2.54
C GLY A 129 20.11 -9.90 -1.37
N SER A 130 19.05 -9.08 -1.35
CA SER A 130 18.04 -9.05 -0.28
C SER A 130 16.90 -10.03 -0.56
N ALA A 131 16.28 -10.55 0.49
CA ALA A 131 14.96 -11.15 0.38
C ALA A 131 13.89 -10.07 0.21
N ILE A 132 12.85 -10.37 -0.56
CA ILE A 132 11.73 -9.44 -0.79
C ILE A 132 10.50 -10.00 -0.10
N ILE A 133 9.91 -9.22 0.78
CA ILE A 133 8.69 -9.55 1.50
C ILE A 133 7.52 -8.87 0.78
N LEU A 134 6.71 -9.66 0.08
CA LEU A 134 5.50 -9.20 -0.58
C LEU A 134 4.34 -9.26 0.43
N PHE A 135 4.06 -8.14 1.08
CA PHE A 135 3.05 -8.10 2.14
C PHE A 135 1.79 -7.35 1.67
N PRO A 136 0.60 -8.02 1.63
CA PRO A 136 -0.61 -7.41 1.08
C PRO A 136 -1.23 -6.39 2.04
N ILE A 137 -1.69 -5.27 1.49
CA ILE A 137 -2.46 -4.26 2.21
C ILE A 137 -3.86 -4.81 2.51
N ALA A 138 -4.43 -4.46 3.65
CA ALA A 138 -5.77 -4.89 4.06
C ALA A 138 -6.83 -4.65 2.98
N PHE A 139 -7.69 -5.63 2.76
CA PHE A 139 -8.76 -5.64 1.74
C PHE A 139 -8.28 -5.57 0.28
N HIS A 140 -7.02 -5.96 0.03
CA HIS A 140 -6.45 -6.07 -1.32
C HIS A 140 -5.97 -7.51 -1.57
N MET A 141 -5.84 -7.88 -2.82
CA MET A 141 -5.34 -9.20 -3.23
C MET A 141 -6.07 -10.34 -2.49
N GLN A 142 -5.34 -11.30 -1.92
CA GLN A 142 -5.89 -12.41 -1.13
C GLN A 142 -6.49 -12.00 0.22
N ARG A 143 -6.31 -10.75 0.67
CA ARG A 143 -6.99 -10.18 1.85
C ARG A 143 -8.36 -9.59 1.53
N ALA A 144 -8.72 -9.49 0.24
CA ALA A 144 -10.05 -9.04 -0.18
C ALA A 144 -11.07 -10.18 -0.09
N PRO A 145 -12.36 -9.90 0.19
CA PRO A 145 -13.41 -10.91 0.13
C PRO A 145 -13.41 -11.66 -1.20
N LYS A 146 -13.48 -12.99 -1.18
CA LYS A 146 -13.45 -13.85 -2.37
C LYS A 146 -14.51 -13.47 -3.42
N GLN A 147 -15.67 -12.98 -2.95
CA GLN A 147 -16.75 -12.53 -3.84
C GLN A 147 -16.32 -11.40 -4.78
N TRP A 148 -15.32 -10.56 -4.38
CA TRP A 148 -14.81 -9.46 -5.21
C TRP A 148 -14.07 -9.95 -6.47
N SER A 149 -13.72 -11.23 -6.51
CA SER A 149 -13.14 -11.89 -7.69
C SER A 149 -14.18 -12.49 -8.63
N ASN A 150 -15.47 -12.46 -8.28
CA ASN A 150 -16.54 -12.94 -9.14
C ASN A 150 -16.88 -11.89 -10.20
N ILE A 151 -16.33 -12.06 -11.41
CA ILE A 151 -16.47 -11.14 -12.54
C ILE A 151 -17.94 -10.85 -12.87
N ARG A 152 -18.82 -11.88 -12.84
CA ARG A 152 -20.24 -11.72 -13.18
C ARG A 152 -20.97 -10.84 -12.16
N GLU A 153 -20.70 -11.04 -10.88
CA GLU A 153 -21.29 -10.25 -9.80
C GLU A 153 -20.76 -8.81 -9.83
N MET A 154 -19.47 -8.64 -9.97
CA MET A 154 -18.85 -7.31 -10.07
C MET A 154 -19.38 -6.53 -11.29
N TYR A 155 -19.58 -7.19 -12.42
CA TYR A 155 -20.20 -6.55 -13.57
C TYR A 155 -21.64 -6.07 -13.27
N LYS A 156 -22.49 -6.92 -12.69
CA LYS A 156 -23.86 -6.56 -12.30
C LYS A 156 -23.86 -5.38 -11.31
N LEU A 157 -22.99 -5.42 -10.29
CA LEU A 157 -22.86 -4.34 -9.33
C LEU A 157 -22.43 -3.03 -9.97
N SER A 158 -21.51 -3.07 -10.93
CA SER A 158 -21.09 -1.86 -11.64
C SER A 158 -22.21 -1.25 -12.49
N GLU A 159 -23.06 -2.07 -13.12
CA GLU A 159 -24.23 -1.59 -13.88
C GLU A 159 -25.28 -0.97 -12.93
N HIS A 160 -25.66 -1.67 -11.86
CA HIS A 160 -26.60 -1.11 -10.86
C HIS A 160 -26.08 0.19 -10.25
N ARG A 161 -24.76 0.30 -10.05
CA ARG A 161 -24.17 1.53 -9.52
C ARG A 161 -24.27 2.68 -10.51
N LYS A 162 -24.11 2.43 -11.82
CA LYS A 162 -24.32 3.42 -12.89
C LYS A 162 -25.80 3.84 -13.02
N GLU A 163 -26.71 2.90 -12.87
CA GLU A 163 -28.16 3.20 -12.85
C GLU A 163 -28.53 4.14 -11.69
N ARG A 164 -27.96 3.89 -10.51
CA ARG A 164 -28.19 4.70 -9.31
C ARG A 164 -27.52 6.07 -9.37
N PHE A 165 -26.36 6.15 -9.97
CA PHE A 165 -25.55 7.37 -10.12
C PHE A 165 -25.29 7.63 -11.63
N PRO A 166 -26.24 8.24 -12.35
CA PRO A 166 -26.14 8.37 -13.81
C PRO A 166 -24.91 9.15 -14.32
N ASN A 167 -24.34 10.01 -13.47
CA ASN A 167 -23.15 10.80 -13.80
C ASN A 167 -21.83 10.22 -13.28
N ILE A 168 -21.87 8.97 -12.78
CA ILE A 168 -20.68 8.34 -12.23
C ILE A 168 -19.62 8.11 -13.32
N VAL A 169 -18.40 8.47 -13.01
CA VAL A 169 -17.25 8.28 -13.90
C VAL A 169 -16.42 7.09 -13.42
N ASN A 170 -15.97 6.27 -14.34
CA ASN A 170 -15.05 5.15 -14.12
C ASN A 170 -15.54 4.04 -13.15
N SER A 171 -16.85 3.85 -12.96
CA SER A 171 -17.34 2.66 -12.27
C SER A 171 -17.23 1.44 -13.18
N THR A 172 -16.47 0.45 -12.77
CA THR A 172 -16.16 -0.76 -13.55
C THR A 172 -16.20 -2.02 -12.68
N LEU A 173 -16.23 -3.18 -13.32
CA LEU A 173 -16.13 -4.46 -12.62
C LEU A 173 -14.81 -4.59 -11.80
N SER A 174 -13.76 -3.86 -12.18
CA SER A 174 -12.46 -3.93 -11.50
C SER A 174 -12.46 -3.17 -10.18
N ASN A 175 -13.18 -2.05 -10.09
CA ASN A 175 -13.12 -1.16 -8.93
C ASN A 175 -14.42 -1.04 -8.12
N VAL A 176 -15.54 -1.59 -8.62
CA VAL A 176 -16.87 -1.38 -8.00
C VAL A 176 -16.91 -1.82 -6.53
N ALA A 177 -16.34 -2.96 -6.18
CA ALA A 177 -16.41 -3.48 -4.81
C ALA A 177 -15.72 -2.55 -3.80
N ILE A 178 -14.49 -2.16 -4.08
CA ILE A 178 -13.73 -1.26 -3.21
C ILE A 178 -14.31 0.15 -3.23
N SER A 179 -14.83 0.62 -4.37
CA SER A 179 -15.51 1.91 -4.48
C SER A 179 -16.78 1.94 -3.65
N MET A 180 -17.62 0.91 -3.70
CA MET A 180 -18.82 0.80 -2.86
C MET A 180 -18.47 0.75 -1.37
N ARG A 181 -17.45 -0.03 -1.00
CA ARG A 181 -16.99 -0.14 0.38
C ARG A 181 -16.59 1.21 0.96
N LEU A 182 -15.82 1.99 0.22
CA LEU A 182 -15.29 3.29 0.66
C LEU A 182 -16.31 4.43 0.49
N HIS A 183 -17.20 4.36 -0.49
CA HIS A 183 -18.32 5.29 -0.60
C HIS A 183 -19.26 5.14 0.61
N ALA A 184 -19.56 3.90 0.97
CA ALA A 184 -20.44 3.60 2.10
C ALA A 184 -19.84 4.08 3.45
N MET A 185 -18.54 3.87 3.65
CA MET A 185 -17.86 4.18 4.91
C MET A 185 -16.43 4.66 4.63
N PRO A 186 -16.21 5.95 4.36
CA PRO A 186 -14.90 6.50 4.01
C PRO A 186 -13.82 6.30 5.07
N GLN A 187 -14.19 6.25 6.36
CA GLN A 187 -13.27 5.97 7.47
C GLN A 187 -12.59 4.59 7.38
N ARG A 188 -13.14 3.66 6.59
CA ARG A 188 -12.51 2.37 6.29
C ARG A 188 -11.13 2.51 5.63
N PHE A 189 -10.88 3.63 4.97
CA PHE A 189 -9.57 3.94 4.43
C PHE A 189 -8.52 4.03 5.54
N ILE A 190 -8.84 4.73 6.63
CA ILE A 190 -7.94 4.87 7.79
C ILE A 190 -7.81 3.53 8.51
N TRP A 191 -8.93 2.87 8.82
CA TRP A 191 -8.92 1.62 9.56
C TRP A 191 -8.13 0.52 8.84
N SER A 192 -8.28 0.39 7.52
CA SER A 192 -7.51 -0.56 6.71
C SER A 192 -6.02 -0.22 6.68
N GLY A 193 -5.70 1.09 6.65
CA GLY A 193 -4.32 1.58 6.73
C GLY A 193 -3.68 1.28 8.07
N LEU A 194 -4.39 1.55 9.19
CA LEU A 194 -3.90 1.25 10.55
C LEU A 194 -3.75 -0.25 10.78
N GLN A 195 -4.72 -1.06 10.34
CA GLN A 195 -4.59 -2.52 10.41
C GLN A 195 -3.32 -2.98 9.70
N THR A 196 -3.09 -2.53 8.47
CA THR A 196 -1.87 -2.92 7.73
C THR A 196 -0.60 -2.44 8.42
N TYR A 197 -0.62 -1.22 8.98
CA TYR A 197 0.49 -0.69 9.77
C TYR A 197 0.83 -1.62 10.95
N TYR A 198 -0.16 -2.04 11.75
CA TYR A 198 0.06 -2.92 12.89
C TYR A 198 0.46 -4.33 12.46
N ASP A 199 -0.11 -4.87 11.38
CA ASP A 199 0.27 -6.17 10.83
C ASP A 199 1.74 -6.20 10.39
N VAL A 200 2.25 -5.13 9.77
CA VAL A 200 3.67 -5.00 9.42
C VAL A 200 4.54 -4.96 10.68
N ILE A 201 4.13 -4.23 11.71
CA ILE A 201 4.84 -4.21 13.00
C ILE A 201 4.84 -5.60 13.66
N GLN A 202 3.72 -6.31 13.63
CA GLN A 202 3.58 -7.69 14.11
C GLN A 202 4.56 -8.61 13.36
N LEU A 203 4.58 -8.58 12.03
CA LEU A 203 5.50 -9.39 11.23
C LEU A 203 6.96 -9.11 11.57
N ILE A 204 7.36 -7.84 11.66
CA ILE A 204 8.73 -7.46 12.05
C ILE A 204 9.06 -7.99 13.45
N ALA A 205 8.15 -7.87 14.41
CA ALA A 205 8.35 -8.36 15.76
C ALA A 205 8.50 -9.89 15.79
N ASP A 206 7.73 -10.62 15.00
CA ASP A 206 7.80 -12.07 14.93
C ASP A 206 9.08 -12.57 14.26
N ILE A 207 9.53 -11.90 13.19
CA ILE A 207 10.85 -12.18 12.60
C ILE A 207 11.95 -11.95 13.64
N LYS A 208 11.91 -10.83 14.37
CA LYS A 208 12.90 -10.51 15.42
C LYS A 208 12.90 -11.49 16.61
N LYS A 209 11.80 -12.18 16.87
CA LYS A 209 11.75 -13.31 17.82
C LYS A 209 12.36 -14.60 17.27
N GLY A 210 12.66 -14.66 15.97
CA GLY A 210 13.20 -15.85 15.31
C GLY A 210 12.12 -16.80 14.75
N ASN A 211 10.86 -16.37 14.69
CA ASN A 211 9.72 -17.19 14.25
C ASN A 211 9.62 -17.29 12.71
N ASN A 212 10.59 -16.79 11.96
CA ASN A 212 10.60 -16.90 10.51
C ASN A 212 11.68 -17.88 10.03
N GLU A 213 11.32 -18.74 9.08
CA GLU A 213 12.24 -19.78 8.56
C GLU A 213 13.18 -19.22 7.48
N HIS A 214 12.83 -18.12 6.82
CA HIS A 214 13.54 -17.58 5.67
C HIS A 214 14.31 -16.29 5.96
N ILE A 215 13.96 -15.57 7.03
CA ILE A 215 14.58 -14.30 7.43
C ILE A 215 15.27 -14.49 8.78
N ASP A 216 16.48 -13.96 8.90
CA ASP A 216 17.25 -13.98 10.15
C ASP A 216 16.63 -13.00 11.18
N LYS A 217 16.66 -13.37 12.47
CA LYS A 217 16.11 -12.52 13.54
C LYS A 217 16.80 -11.16 13.67
N ASP A 218 18.07 -11.09 13.29
CA ASP A 218 18.90 -9.87 13.36
C ASP A 218 18.96 -9.16 11.99
N PHE A 219 17.94 -9.34 11.16
CA PHE A 219 17.86 -8.76 9.82
C PHE A 219 17.75 -7.25 9.83
N ASN A 220 18.34 -6.63 8.79
CA ASN A 220 18.06 -5.26 8.41
C ASN A 220 17.08 -5.25 7.25
N PHE A 221 16.26 -4.19 7.16
CA PHE A 221 15.29 -4.11 6.08
C PHE A 221 15.13 -2.70 5.55
N ASP A 222 14.75 -2.65 4.27
CA ASP A 222 14.38 -1.45 3.53
C ASP A 222 12.94 -1.59 3.02
N ILE A 223 12.39 -0.56 2.41
CA ILE A 223 11.02 -0.54 1.86
C ILE A 223 11.08 -0.04 0.42
N PHE A 224 10.54 -0.84 -0.50
CA PHE A 224 10.13 -0.40 -1.83
C PHE A 224 8.62 -0.31 -1.88
N ALA A 225 8.08 0.84 -2.27
CA ALA A 225 6.65 1.06 -2.22
C ALA A 225 6.12 1.78 -3.45
N TYR A 226 5.00 1.29 -3.98
CA TYR A 226 4.36 1.81 -5.18
C TYR A 226 2.99 2.39 -4.87
N SER A 227 2.71 3.59 -5.41
CA SER A 227 1.40 4.22 -5.30
C SER A 227 0.93 4.35 -3.83
N ILE A 228 -0.25 3.84 -3.46
CA ILE A 228 -0.75 3.89 -2.07
C ILE A 228 0.15 3.12 -1.09
N GLY A 229 0.91 2.14 -1.56
CA GLY A 229 1.92 1.47 -0.74
C GLY A 229 2.96 2.45 -0.19
N GLY A 230 3.29 3.51 -0.94
CA GLY A 230 4.18 4.55 -0.46
C GLY A 230 3.55 5.48 0.57
N PHE A 231 2.22 5.61 0.60
CA PHE A 231 1.51 6.28 1.69
C PHE A 231 1.70 5.50 3.00
N LEU A 232 1.51 4.18 2.97
CA LEU A 232 1.80 3.29 4.10
C LEU A 232 3.27 3.35 4.51
N ALA A 233 4.19 3.27 3.55
CA ALA A 233 5.64 3.30 3.80
C ALA A 233 6.08 4.58 4.51
N GLN A 234 5.51 5.73 4.13
CA GLN A 234 5.75 7.01 4.81
C GLN A 234 5.23 6.99 6.26
N ILE A 235 4.02 6.45 6.50
CA ILE A 235 3.48 6.35 7.86
C ILE A 235 4.39 5.46 8.71
N LEU A 236 4.80 4.29 8.24
CA LEU A 236 5.72 3.39 8.94
C LEU A 236 7.05 4.08 9.27
N LYS A 237 7.67 4.73 8.27
CA LYS A 237 8.97 5.40 8.42
C LYS A 237 8.91 6.59 9.37
N LEU A 238 7.93 7.47 9.19
CA LEU A 238 7.82 8.71 9.97
C LEU A 238 7.36 8.47 11.40
N THR A 239 6.60 7.40 11.65
CA THR A 239 6.23 6.96 13.01
C THR A 239 7.40 6.28 13.72
N ASN A 240 8.18 5.49 13.00
CA ASN A 240 9.36 4.78 13.51
C ASN A 240 9.09 4.02 14.82
N TYR A 241 8.06 3.17 14.84
CA TYR A 241 7.66 2.41 16.02
C TYR A 241 8.84 1.64 16.64
N LYS A 242 9.09 1.84 17.93
CA LYS A 242 10.20 1.22 18.68
C LYS A 242 11.57 1.33 17.97
N ASN A 243 11.79 2.35 17.15
CA ASN A 243 12.98 2.55 16.32
C ASN A 243 13.25 1.43 15.30
N TYR A 244 12.23 0.65 14.92
CA TYR A 244 12.41 -0.41 13.93
C TYR A 244 12.83 0.13 12.56
N PHE A 245 12.38 1.33 12.21
CA PHE A 245 12.62 1.98 10.91
C PHE A 245 13.75 3.02 10.93
N GLU A 246 14.53 3.14 12.03
CA GLU A 246 15.55 4.19 12.16
C GLU A 246 16.58 4.16 11.03
N ASN A 247 17.03 2.96 10.64
CA ASN A 247 18.01 2.76 9.57
C ASN A 247 17.40 2.24 8.25
N THR A 248 16.08 2.23 8.14
CA THR A 248 15.34 1.74 6.97
C THR A 248 15.35 2.78 5.87
N LYS A 249 15.80 2.44 4.69
CA LYS A 249 15.62 3.23 3.48
C LYS A 249 14.25 2.99 2.87
N VAL A 250 13.67 4.03 2.30
CA VAL A 250 12.36 3.98 1.65
C VAL A 250 12.49 4.49 0.23
N CYS A 251 12.26 3.62 -0.74
CA CYS A 251 12.16 3.99 -2.15
C CYS A 251 10.68 4.05 -2.54
N LEU A 252 10.23 5.23 -2.97
CA LEU A 252 8.86 5.52 -3.38
C LEU A 252 8.79 5.57 -4.90
N PHE A 253 8.08 4.65 -5.52
CA PHE A 253 7.86 4.64 -6.97
C PHE A 253 6.44 5.08 -7.28
N CYS A 254 6.28 6.14 -8.10
CA CYS A 254 4.99 6.78 -8.39
C CYS A 254 4.19 7.06 -7.13
N SER A 255 4.83 7.64 -6.11
CA SER A 255 4.27 7.84 -4.77
C SER A 255 5.00 8.95 -4.00
N GLY A 256 4.38 9.43 -2.90
CA GLY A 256 4.98 10.43 -2.02
C GLY A 256 4.10 11.64 -1.75
N ALA A 257 3.03 11.84 -2.51
CA ALA A 257 2.09 12.95 -2.31
C ALA A 257 1.13 12.70 -1.14
N THR A 258 0.59 13.77 -0.56
CA THR A 258 -0.53 13.70 0.40
C THR A 258 -1.82 13.28 -0.30
N PHE A 259 -2.77 12.70 0.46
CA PHE A 259 -4.02 12.15 -0.08
C PHE A 259 -4.80 13.15 -0.92
N ASN A 260 -4.96 14.40 -0.45
CA ASN A 260 -5.71 15.43 -1.16
C ASN A 260 -5.05 15.94 -2.46
N ARG A 261 -3.87 15.42 -2.80
CA ARG A 261 -3.11 15.71 -4.02
C ARG A 261 -3.10 14.56 -5.01
N LEU A 262 -3.90 13.52 -4.75
CA LEU A 262 -4.08 12.39 -5.63
C LEU A 262 -5.27 12.59 -6.57
N SER A 263 -5.21 12.02 -7.75
CA SER A 263 -6.30 11.96 -8.74
C SER A 263 -6.68 10.49 -9.03
N PRO A 264 -7.29 9.77 -8.07
CA PRO A 264 -7.44 8.32 -8.14
C PRO A 264 -8.64 7.85 -8.97
N VAL A 265 -9.39 8.74 -9.63
CA VAL A 265 -10.57 8.36 -10.41
C VAL A 265 -10.15 7.72 -11.73
N SER A 266 -10.09 6.41 -11.74
CA SER A 266 -9.72 5.61 -12.91
C SER A 266 -10.51 4.31 -13.00
N LYS A 267 -10.46 3.64 -14.16
CA LYS A 267 -11.12 2.33 -14.35
C LYS A 267 -10.61 1.24 -13.41
N PHE A 268 -9.45 1.41 -12.82
CA PHE A 268 -8.77 0.40 -12.03
C PHE A 268 -8.68 0.75 -10.54
N ILE A 269 -8.73 2.02 -10.17
CA ILE A 269 -8.52 2.49 -8.78
C ILE A 269 -9.87 2.72 -8.10
N LEU A 270 -10.52 3.86 -8.35
CA LEU A 270 -11.79 4.26 -7.75
C LEU A 270 -12.71 4.93 -8.78
N ASP A 271 -14.01 4.79 -8.58
CA ASP A 271 -14.99 5.63 -9.28
C ASP A 271 -15.14 7.02 -8.65
N SER A 272 -15.80 7.93 -9.37
CA SER A 272 -15.97 9.32 -8.94
C SER A 272 -16.73 9.48 -7.62
N GLU A 273 -17.76 8.66 -7.39
CA GLU A 273 -18.60 8.76 -6.18
C GLU A 273 -17.82 8.36 -4.92
N ALA A 274 -17.03 7.30 -5.02
CA ALA A 274 -16.14 6.89 -3.93
C ALA A 274 -15.07 7.96 -3.63
N ASN A 275 -14.51 8.57 -4.68
CA ASN A 275 -13.52 9.63 -4.51
C ASN A 275 -14.14 10.86 -3.83
N VAL A 276 -15.33 11.28 -4.24
CA VAL A 276 -16.06 12.41 -3.60
C VAL A 276 -16.31 12.11 -2.12
N ALA A 277 -16.80 10.90 -1.80
CA ALA A 277 -17.06 10.53 -0.41
C ALA A 277 -15.79 10.51 0.45
N LEU A 278 -14.70 9.95 -0.07
CA LEU A 278 -13.40 9.95 0.61
C LEU A 278 -12.88 11.36 0.82
N TYR A 279 -12.90 12.21 -0.21
CA TYR A 279 -12.40 13.57 -0.13
C TYR A 279 -13.20 14.40 0.86
N SER A 280 -14.53 14.33 0.78
CA SER A 280 -15.42 15.02 1.70
C SER A 280 -15.18 14.61 3.17
N TYR A 281 -15.05 13.30 3.43
CA TYR A 281 -14.81 12.79 4.79
C TYR A 281 -13.42 13.12 5.30
N LEU A 282 -12.38 12.74 4.53
CA LEU A 282 -10.98 12.74 4.99
C LEU A 282 -10.31 14.12 4.92
N VAL A 283 -10.78 15.00 4.03
CA VAL A 283 -10.15 16.30 3.77
C VAL A 283 -11.02 17.46 4.26
N GLU A 284 -12.28 17.53 3.79
CA GLU A 284 -13.12 18.69 4.05
C GLU A 284 -13.73 18.70 5.47
N HIS A 285 -14.14 17.52 5.97
CA HIS A 285 -14.91 17.42 7.21
C HIS A 285 -14.26 16.56 8.30
N PHE A 286 -13.01 16.15 8.12
CA PHE A 286 -12.37 15.16 8.98
C PHE A 286 -12.46 15.50 10.48
N ASP A 287 -12.15 16.73 10.88
CA ASP A 287 -12.18 17.12 12.29
C ASP A 287 -13.60 17.03 12.89
N LYS A 288 -14.63 17.41 12.11
CA LYS A 288 -16.04 17.27 12.54
C LYS A 288 -16.48 15.80 12.63
N MET A 289 -15.93 14.94 11.77
CA MET A 289 -16.20 13.50 11.82
C MET A 289 -15.54 12.86 13.04
N LEU A 290 -14.33 13.28 13.39
CA LEU A 290 -13.67 12.83 14.62
C LEU A 290 -14.39 13.26 15.90
N GLU A 291 -15.10 14.41 15.90
CA GLU A 291 -15.93 14.80 17.05
C GLU A 291 -17.08 13.82 17.32
N LYS A 292 -17.56 13.14 16.26
CA LYS A 292 -18.68 12.20 16.33
C LYS A 292 -18.25 10.74 16.47
N ASP A 293 -16.98 10.43 16.20
CA ASP A 293 -16.43 9.08 16.23
C ASP A 293 -15.34 9.03 17.30
N GLU A 294 -15.72 8.65 18.52
CA GLU A 294 -14.82 8.60 19.67
C GLU A 294 -13.70 7.60 19.47
N VAL A 295 -14.00 6.46 18.85
CA VAL A 295 -13.02 5.41 18.60
C VAL A 295 -11.97 5.89 17.60
N LEU A 296 -12.39 6.42 16.44
CA LEU A 296 -11.45 6.93 15.45
C LEU A 296 -10.66 8.12 16.00
N ARG A 297 -11.31 9.02 16.75
CA ARG A 297 -10.66 10.16 17.41
C ARG A 297 -9.53 9.71 18.33
N HIS A 298 -9.76 8.65 19.12
CA HIS A 298 -8.75 8.10 20.01
C HIS A 298 -7.49 7.67 19.22
N TYR A 299 -7.66 6.90 18.15
CA TYR A 299 -6.54 6.41 17.32
C TYR A 299 -5.86 7.50 16.48
N ILE A 300 -6.49 8.66 16.27
CA ILE A 300 -5.95 9.75 15.45
C ILE A 300 -5.37 10.90 16.27
N GLN A 301 -6.01 11.27 17.39
CA GLN A 301 -5.69 12.49 18.15
C GLN A 301 -4.95 12.25 19.46
N GLU A 302 -5.15 11.11 20.11
CA GLU A 302 -4.46 10.76 21.35
C GLU A 302 -2.95 10.56 21.09
N ASP A 303 -2.20 10.05 22.01
CA ASP A 303 -0.75 9.85 21.88
C ASP A 303 -0.36 8.71 20.89
N HIS A 304 -1.20 8.47 19.88
CA HIS A 304 -0.95 7.56 18.78
C HIS A 304 -0.19 8.27 17.65
N LEU A 305 1.13 8.11 17.61
CA LEU A 305 1.98 8.77 16.61
C LEU A 305 1.66 8.30 15.18
N GLU A 306 1.27 7.03 15.01
CA GLU A 306 0.83 6.46 13.73
C GLU A 306 -0.43 7.13 13.21
N GLY A 307 -1.45 7.31 14.03
CA GLY A 307 -2.67 8.02 13.66
C GLY A 307 -2.43 9.49 13.38
N LYS A 308 -1.60 10.14 14.18
CA LYS A 308 -1.16 11.52 13.94
C LYS A 308 -0.40 11.66 12.63
N THR A 309 0.49 10.72 12.33
CA THR A 309 1.23 10.69 11.05
C THR A 309 0.29 10.44 9.89
N PHE A 310 -0.67 9.51 10.05
CA PHE A 310 -1.71 9.27 9.06
C PHE A 310 -2.50 10.55 8.75
N SER A 311 -2.99 11.23 9.79
CA SER A 311 -3.72 12.50 9.64
C SER A 311 -2.88 13.57 8.94
N ALA A 312 -1.58 13.65 9.23
CA ALA A 312 -0.67 14.60 8.58
C ALA A 312 -0.45 14.32 7.08
N MET A 313 -0.76 13.10 6.62
CA MET A 313 -0.66 12.72 5.21
C MET A 313 -1.99 12.87 4.44
N LEU A 314 -3.09 13.20 5.11
CA LEU A 314 -4.40 13.37 4.44
C LEU A 314 -4.50 14.69 3.67
N ASP A 315 -3.99 15.78 4.23
CA ASP A 315 -4.09 17.11 3.64
C ASP A 315 -2.72 17.80 3.59
N TYR A 316 -2.41 18.41 2.43
CA TYR A 316 -1.14 19.07 2.20
C TYR A 316 -0.90 20.25 3.17
N GLN A 317 -1.91 21.02 3.51
CA GLN A 317 -1.80 22.18 4.38
C GLN A 317 -1.90 21.83 5.88
N LYS A 318 -2.80 20.88 6.20
CA LYS A 318 -2.96 20.43 7.58
C LYS A 318 -1.70 19.76 8.10
N MET A 319 -1.34 20.07 9.33
CA MET A 319 -0.17 19.50 10.02
C MET A 319 1.14 19.56 9.22
N ARG A 320 1.24 20.50 8.24
CA ARG A 320 2.40 20.62 7.37
C ARG A 320 3.71 20.70 8.15
N LYS A 321 3.79 21.55 9.19
CA LYS A 321 4.99 21.69 10.01
C LYS A 321 5.43 20.38 10.69
N PHE A 322 4.46 19.60 11.15
CA PHE A 322 4.73 18.28 11.73
C PHE A 322 5.29 17.33 10.66
N ARG A 323 4.61 17.20 9.52
CA ARG A 323 5.02 16.33 8.41
C ARG A 323 6.42 16.70 7.89
N GLU A 324 6.65 17.98 7.59
CA GLU A 324 7.93 18.46 7.07
C GLU A 324 9.09 18.23 8.08
N LYS A 325 8.84 18.42 9.38
CA LYS A 325 9.82 18.09 10.43
C LYS A 325 10.17 16.61 10.43
N GLN A 326 9.19 15.71 10.28
CA GLN A 326 9.44 14.28 10.23
C GLN A 326 10.18 13.87 8.94
N LEU A 327 9.77 14.40 7.79
CA LEU A 327 10.46 14.16 6.52
C LEU A 327 11.91 14.63 6.56
N LYS A 328 12.18 15.81 7.12
CA LYS A 328 13.53 16.36 7.28
C LYS A 328 14.44 15.46 8.11
N LYS A 329 13.90 14.82 9.16
CA LYS A 329 14.66 13.87 9.99
C LYS A 329 15.21 12.69 9.17
N TYR A 330 14.49 12.26 8.13
CA TYR A 330 14.83 11.07 7.35
C TYR A 330 15.15 11.38 5.87
N GLU A 331 15.47 12.62 5.54
CA GLU A 331 15.62 13.07 4.15
C GLU A 331 16.67 12.29 3.36
N GLN A 332 17.75 11.81 3.99
CA GLN A 332 18.78 11.00 3.33
C GLN A 332 18.42 9.51 3.21
N GLN A 333 17.29 9.10 3.78
CA GLN A 333 16.82 7.71 3.79
C GLN A 333 15.56 7.52 2.93
N ILE A 334 15.12 8.57 2.25
CA ILE A 334 13.96 8.54 1.36
C ILE A 334 14.40 8.91 -0.06
N TYR A 335 13.98 8.12 -1.02
CA TYR A 335 14.19 8.36 -2.44
C TYR A 335 12.88 8.20 -3.18
N ALA A 336 12.54 9.11 -4.07
CA ALA A 336 11.34 9.03 -4.89
C ALA A 336 11.67 8.97 -6.38
N ILE A 337 11.00 8.07 -7.10
CA ILE A 337 11.01 8.01 -8.57
C ILE A 337 9.58 8.25 -9.04
N SER A 338 9.37 9.31 -9.79
CA SER A 338 8.09 9.67 -10.42
C SER A 338 8.15 9.47 -11.92
N LEU A 339 6.97 9.37 -12.54
CA LEU A 339 6.83 9.27 -13.99
C LEU A 339 6.13 10.52 -14.54
N ALA A 340 6.67 11.09 -15.62
CA ALA A 340 6.23 12.37 -16.18
C ALA A 340 4.75 12.36 -16.64
N LYS A 341 4.25 11.20 -17.13
CA LYS A 341 2.86 11.02 -17.60
C LYS A 341 1.94 10.39 -16.54
N ASP A 342 2.36 10.38 -15.27
CA ASP A 342 1.52 9.90 -14.17
C ASP A 342 0.45 10.94 -13.83
N GLU A 343 -0.80 10.68 -14.21
CA GLU A 343 -1.94 11.56 -13.94
C GLU A 343 -2.59 11.29 -12.58
N VAL A 344 -2.31 10.16 -11.95
CA VAL A 344 -2.86 9.76 -10.65
C VAL A 344 -2.08 10.42 -9.51
N ILE A 345 -0.76 10.35 -9.58
CA ILE A 345 0.16 10.96 -8.61
C ILE A 345 1.20 11.80 -9.36
N PRO A 346 0.86 13.04 -9.75
CA PRO A 346 1.74 13.89 -10.54
C PRO A 346 3.07 14.17 -9.84
N SER A 347 4.15 14.17 -10.61
CA SER A 347 5.53 14.39 -10.12
C SER A 347 5.66 15.66 -9.27
N PHE A 348 5.02 16.75 -9.68
CA PHE A 348 5.08 18.01 -8.93
C PHE A 348 4.39 17.93 -7.55
N GLU A 349 3.35 17.09 -7.38
CA GLU A 349 2.71 16.88 -6.07
C GLU A 349 3.56 16.00 -5.14
N ILE A 350 4.27 15.03 -5.70
CA ILE A 350 5.31 14.28 -4.96
C ILE A 350 6.38 15.24 -4.47
N MET A 351 6.89 16.09 -5.37
CA MET A 351 7.90 17.11 -5.04
C MET A 351 7.40 18.10 -4.00
N ASN A 352 6.14 18.57 -4.12
CA ASN A 352 5.53 19.49 -3.16
C ASN A 352 5.51 18.90 -1.75
N THR A 353 5.17 17.63 -1.63
CA THR A 353 5.08 16.94 -0.34
C THR A 353 6.47 16.64 0.22
N LEU A 354 7.33 15.98 -0.54
CA LEU A 354 8.59 15.44 -0.04
C LEU A 354 9.65 16.52 0.19
N LYS A 355 9.72 17.53 -0.67
CA LYS A 355 10.68 18.65 -0.53
C LYS A 355 10.14 19.80 0.33
N GLY A 356 8.89 19.71 0.79
CA GLY A 356 8.24 20.75 1.58
C GLY A 356 7.87 21.99 0.80
N ALA A 357 7.09 22.87 1.43
CA ALA A 357 6.57 24.08 0.79
C ALA A 357 7.66 25.06 0.32
N TYR A 358 8.77 25.09 1.04
CA TYR A 358 9.91 26.00 0.73
C TYR A 358 11.09 25.27 0.09
N ARG A 359 10.94 23.98 -0.29
CA ARG A 359 12.02 23.16 -0.88
C ARG A 359 13.26 23.00 0.00
N GLU A 360 13.08 23.01 1.33
CA GLU A 360 14.15 22.92 2.32
C GLU A 360 14.49 21.50 2.77
N ILE A 361 13.74 20.50 2.26
CA ILE A 361 13.96 19.07 2.55
C ILE A 361 14.74 18.46 1.38
N ASP A 362 15.90 17.91 1.66
CA ASP A 362 16.82 17.37 0.65
C ASP A 362 16.55 15.88 0.35
N ILE A 363 15.28 15.52 0.16
CA ILE A 363 14.91 14.18 -0.32
C ILE A 363 15.28 14.06 -1.80
N ARG A 364 16.05 13.02 -2.14
CA ARG A 364 16.40 12.69 -3.53
C ARG A 364 15.14 12.33 -4.31
N MET A 365 14.99 12.89 -5.51
CA MET A 365 13.87 12.64 -6.39
C MET A 365 14.30 12.66 -7.84
N ASP A 366 13.92 11.65 -8.61
CA ASP A 366 14.06 11.58 -10.05
C ASP A 366 12.69 11.54 -10.72
N GLU A 367 12.51 12.33 -11.78
CA GLU A 367 11.40 12.22 -12.71
C GLU A 367 11.88 11.50 -13.97
N MET A 368 11.15 10.46 -14.38
CA MET A 368 11.46 9.69 -15.58
C MET A 368 10.32 9.76 -16.57
N ASP A 369 10.65 9.75 -17.86
CA ASP A 369 9.69 9.57 -18.95
C ASP A 369 10.15 8.42 -19.84
N PHE A 370 9.20 7.72 -20.45
CA PHE A 370 9.45 6.59 -21.31
C PHE A 370 8.92 6.89 -22.73
N GLU A 371 9.58 6.35 -23.74
CA GLU A 371 9.25 6.57 -25.14
C GLU A 371 8.00 5.79 -25.63
N TYR A 372 7.35 5.04 -24.74
CA TYR A 372 6.11 4.31 -24.99
C TYR A 372 4.95 4.87 -24.15
N ASP A 373 3.74 4.46 -24.50
CA ASP A 373 2.55 4.82 -23.73
C ASP A 373 2.48 3.98 -22.45
N TYR A 374 2.37 4.66 -21.32
CA TYR A 374 2.20 4.08 -20.01
C TYR A 374 1.19 4.89 -19.18
N ILE A 375 0.63 4.24 -18.19
CA ILE A 375 -0.27 4.86 -17.21
C ILE A 375 0.20 4.49 -15.79
N HIS A 376 -0.32 5.22 -14.81
CA HIS A 376 0.01 4.96 -13.40
C HIS A 376 -0.12 3.49 -13.02
N GLU A 377 -1.23 2.83 -13.39
CA GLU A 377 -1.51 1.44 -13.01
C GLU A 377 -0.65 0.41 -13.78
N ASN A 378 -0.02 0.81 -14.88
CA ASN A 378 0.79 -0.07 -15.71
C ASN A 378 2.00 0.67 -16.31
N PRO A 379 3.02 0.95 -15.48
CA PRO A 379 4.23 1.68 -15.94
C PRO A 379 5.09 0.87 -16.91
N PHE A 380 5.01 -0.47 -16.87
CA PHE A 380 5.74 -1.38 -17.74
C PHE A 380 4.77 -2.34 -18.46
N PRO A 381 4.14 -1.92 -19.55
CA PRO A 381 3.18 -2.77 -20.26
C PRO A 381 3.87 -3.95 -20.95
N THR A 382 3.30 -5.16 -20.83
CA THR A 382 3.89 -6.39 -21.40
C THR A 382 3.42 -6.72 -22.81
N ASN A 383 2.31 -6.15 -23.26
CA ASN A 383 1.68 -6.42 -24.55
C ASN A 383 1.85 -5.25 -25.53
N VAL A 384 3.09 -4.86 -25.79
CA VAL A 384 3.41 -3.76 -26.71
C VAL A 384 4.39 -4.23 -27.80
N SER A 385 4.32 -3.58 -28.96
CA SER A 385 5.23 -3.85 -30.07
C SER A 385 6.69 -3.52 -29.74
N ASN A 386 6.93 -2.63 -28.77
CA ASN A 386 8.24 -2.11 -28.39
C ASN A 386 8.70 -2.70 -27.05
N SER A 387 8.64 -4.02 -26.88
CA SER A 387 9.03 -4.69 -25.63
C SER A 387 10.46 -4.37 -25.20
N GLN A 388 11.39 -4.14 -26.12
CA GLN A 388 12.76 -3.75 -25.81
C GLN A 388 12.84 -2.41 -25.07
N GLN A 389 12.07 -1.39 -25.48
CA GLN A 389 12.03 -0.09 -24.79
C GLN A 389 11.47 -0.21 -23.37
N VAL A 390 10.49 -1.12 -23.17
CA VAL A 390 9.95 -1.40 -21.84
C VAL A 390 11.00 -2.08 -20.98
N ASP A 391 11.72 -3.07 -21.51
CA ASP A 391 12.81 -3.77 -20.81
C ASP A 391 13.92 -2.79 -20.39
N GLU A 392 14.35 -1.90 -21.29
CA GLU A 392 15.38 -0.87 -21.02
C GLU A 392 14.92 0.15 -19.97
N SER A 393 13.64 0.58 -20.02
CA SER A 393 13.07 1.49 -19.03
C SER A 393 12.92 0.83 -17.67
N PHE A 394 12.53 -0.43 -17.65
CA PHE A 394 12.47 -1.24 -16.44
C PHE A 394 13.85 -1.34 -15.78
N ASP A 395 14.87 -1.74 -16.55
CA ASP A 395 16.24 -1.86 -16.06
C ASP A 395 16.73 -0.54 -15.48
N LYS A 396 16.52 0.57 -16.18
CA LYS A 396 16.90 1.92 -15.72
C LYS A 396 16.26 2.33 -14.39
N VAL A 397 14.98 1.97 -14.17
CA VAL A 397 14.30 2.24 -12.88
C VAL A 397 14.91 1.39 -11.78
N PHE A 398 15.04 0.07 -12.01
CA PHE A 398 15.48 -0.85 -10.96
C PHE A 398 16.99 -0.79 -10.68
N GLU A 399 17.82 -0.35 -11.62
CA GLU A 399 19.21 0.04 -11.37
C GLU A 399 19.28 1.15 -10.31
N LYS A 400 18.51 2.24 -10.47
CA LYS A 400 18.45 3.34 -9.50
C LYS A 400 17.91 2.89 -8.12
N VAL A 401 16.92 2.02 -8.11
CA VAL A 401 16.38 1.43 -6.86
C VAL A 401 17.47 0.63 -6.13
N CYS A 402 18.18 -0.24 -6.86
CA CYS A 402 19.24 -1.07 -6.29
C CYS A 402 20.45 -0.24 -5.86
N GLU A 403 20.86 0.76 -6.63
CA GLU A 403 21.89 1.73 -6.24
C GLU A 403 21.55 2.36 -4.90
N PHE A 404 20.34 2.93 -4.77
CA PHE A 404 19.90 3.54 -3.52
C PHE A 404 19.93 2.57 -2.34
N PHE A 405 19.46 1.34 -2.51
CA PHE A 405 19.48 0.37 -1.41
C PHE A 405 20.90 -0.13 -1.05
N ASN A 406 21.83 -0.10 -1.99
CA ASN A 406 23.23 -0.50 -1.75
C ASN A 406 24.11 0.65 -1.19
N GLU A 407 23.68 1.92 -1.30
CA GLU A 407 24.40 3.05 -0.71
C GLU A 407 24.53 2.89 0.81
N SER A 408 25.62 3.33 1.39
CA SER A 408 25.75 3.45 2.84
C SER A 408 24.98 4.68 3.34
N ILE A 409 24.19 4.54 4.41
CA ILE A 409 23.58 5.70 5.06
C ILE A 409 24.73 6.54 5.63
N ALA A 410 24.88 7.77 5.17
CA ALA A 410 25.84 8.71 5.77
C ALA A 410 25.47 8.89 7.26
N LYS A 411 26.47 8.67 8.15
CA LYS A 411 26.30 8.80 9.60
C LYS A 411 26.27 10.27 10.00
#